data_198f521c26a582f58394c7b2427bcea3
#
_entry.id   198f521c26a582f58394c7b2427bcea3
#
_cell.length_a   1.000
_cell.length_b   1.000
_cell.length_c   1.000
_cell.angle_alpha   90.00
_cell.angle_beta   90.00
_cell.angle_gamma   90.00
#
_symmetry.space_group_name_H-M   'P 1'
#
loop_
_entity.id
_entity.type
_entity.pdbx_description
1 polymer ?
#
loop_
_entity_poly.entity_id
_entity_poly.type
_entity_poly.pdbx_seq_one_letter_code
_entity_poly.pdbx_strand_id
1 'polypeptide(L)'
;YNSGKTLQRHIHKKYERIAERTMETIYVVSGYMRVDLYSEDREHIDDFVVQAGDFCVLMNGGHGYHILQDDTKILEVKNGPFFSVEDDKIKF
;
A
#
# COMPACT_ATOMS: atom_id res chain seq x y z
N TYR A 1 16.77 3.73 16.93
CA TYR A 1 18.15 4.20 17.15
C TYR A 1 18.16 5.34 18.15
N ASN A 2 19.26 5.46 18.87
CA ASN A 2 19.43 6.56 19.82
C ASN A 2 19.99 7.81 19.12
N SER A 3 19.74 8.97 19.75
CA SER A 3 20.31 10.24 19.30
C SER A 3 21.84 10.15 19.17
N GLY A 4 22.38 10.73 18.14
CA GLY A 4 23.81 10.70 17.84
C GLY A 4 24.28 9.52 17.00
N LYS A 5 23.41 8.50 16.79
CA LYS A 5 23.73 7.40 15.89
C LYS A 5 23.75 7.89 14.45
N THR A 6 24.80 7.60 13.73
CA THR A 6 24.90 7.83 12.30
C THR A 6 24.85 6.50 11.57
N LEU A 7 23.93 6.36 10.63
CA LEU A 7 23.90 5.21 9.73
C LEU A 7 24.84 5.48 8.56
N GLN A 8 25.62 4.48 8.21
CA GLN A 8 26.59 4.63 7.14
C GLN A 8 25.88 4.94 5.82
N ARG A 9 26.31 6.01 5.17
CA ARG A 9 25.82 6.36 3.83
C ARG A 9 26.13 5.26 2.84
N HIS A 10 25.23 5.01 1.92
CA HIS A 10 25.37 3.96 0.92
C HIS A 10 24.60 4.29 -0.35
N ILE A 11 24.89 3.55 -1.39
CA ILE A 11 24.18 3.57 -2.65
C ILE A 11 23.76 2.13 -2.94
N HIS A 12 22.49 1.94 -3.28
CA HIS A 12 22.02 0.62 -3.68
C HIS A 12 22.58 0.23 -5.04
N LYS A 13 23.09 -1.00 -5.13
CA LYS A 13 23.57 -1.54 -6.38
C LYS A 13 22.43 -1.77 -7.37
N LYS A 14 22.72 -1.62 -8.63
CA LYS A 14 21.75 -1.89 -9.70
C LYS A 14 21.64 -3.38 -9.93
N TYR A 15 20.41 -3.87 -9.90
CA TYR A 15 20.06 -5.24 -10.28
C TYR A 15 18.82 -5.19 -11.13
N GLU A 16 18.65 -6.16 -12.00
CA GLU A 16 17.37 -6.40 -12.63
C GLU A 16 16.38 -6.89 -11.55
N ARG A 17 15.26 -6.19 -11.42
CA ARG A 17 14.20 -6.52 -10.46
C ARG A 17 12.89 -6.61 -11.20
N ILE A 18 12.27 -7.79 -11.17
CA ILE A 18 11.00 -8.05 -11.84
C ILE A 18 9.89 -7.93 -10.82
N ALA A 19 8.91 -7.06 -11.09
CA ALA A 19 7.71 -6.91 -10.29
C ALA A 19 6.50 -6.99 -11.23
N GLU A 20 5.79 -8.11 -11.19
CA GLU A 20 4.64 -8.36 -12.07
C GLU A 20 3.36 -7.74 -11.55
N ARG A 21 3.30 -7.39 -10.29
CA ARG A 21 2.14 -6.82 -9.61
C ARG A 21 2.47 -5.45 -9.04
N THR A 22 1.47 -4.58 -9.01
CA THR A 22 1.56 -3.34 -8.26
C THR A 22 1.47 -3.67 -6.78
N MET A 23 2.50 -3.30 -6.05
CA MET A 23 2.50 -3.34 -4.58
C MET A 23 2.23 -1.94 -4.06
N GLU A 24 1.38 -1.83 -3.05
CA GLU A 24 1.03 -0.57 -2.45
C GLU A 24 1.39 -0.56 -0.97
N THR A 25 1.99 0.52 -0.51
CA THR A 25 2.11 0.82 0.92
C THR A 25 1.18 1.98 1.22
N ILE A 26 0.35 1.82 2.24
CA ILE A 26 -0.61 2.83 2.68
C ILE A 26 -0.24 3.23 4.10
N TYR A 27 -0.13 4.53 4.33
CA TYR A 27 0.03 5.12 5.65
C TYR A 27 -1.17 6.01 5.93
N VAL A 28 -1.83 5.80 7.08
CA VAL A 28 -2.96 6.63 7.50
C VAL A 28 -2.43 7.84 8.26
N VAL A 29 -2.58 9.01 7.65
CA VAL A 29 -2.15 10.29 8.25
C VAL A 29 -3.16 10.74 9.29
N SER A 30 -4.46 10.66 8.96
CA SER A 30 -5.56 11.03 9.85
C SER A 30 -6.81 10.23 9.51
N GLY A 31 -7.73 10.11 10.46
CA GLY A 31 -8.99 9.42 10.27
C GLY A 31 -8.86 7.91 10.41
N TYR A 32 -9.79 7.20 9.76
CA TYR A 32 -9.82 5.77 9.88
C TYR A 32 -10.63 5.11 8.76
N MET A 33 -10.21 3.93 8.32
CA MET A 33 -10.84 3.24 7.23
C MET A 33 -10.74 1.73 7.38
N ARG A 34 -11.63 1.02 6.70
CA ARG A 34 -11.55 -0.43 6.56
C ARG A 34 -10.85 -0.77 5.26
N VAL A 35 -9.95 -1.74 5.31
CA VAL A 35 -9.32 -2.36 4.15
C VAL A 35 -9.96 -3.72 3.94
N ASP A 36 -10.51 -3.95 2.77
CA ASP A 36 -11.09 -5.21 2.37
C ASP A 36 -10.12 -5.95 1.44
N LEU A 37 -9.87 -7.22 1.73
CA LEU A 37 -8.94 -8.06 0.97
C LEU A 37 -9.69 -9.11 0.17
N TYR A 38 -9.27 -9.28 -1.09
CA TYR A 38 -9.84 -10.24 -2.02
C TYR A 38 -8.77 -11.12 -2.63
N SER A 39 -9.13 -12.35 -2.96
CA SER A 39 -8.28 -13.25 -3.73
C SER A 39 -8.17 -12.79 -5.18
N GLU A 40 -7.27 -13.41 -5.94
CA GLU A 40 -7.17 -13.20 -7.39
C GLU A 40 -8.48 -13.60 -8.11
N ASP A 41 -9.27 -14.50 -7.53
CA ASP A 41 -10.57 -14.91 -8.03
C ASP A 41 -11.72 -13.99 -7.57
N ARG A 42 -11.39 -12.86 -6.96
CA ARG A 42 -12.32 -11.82 -6.51
C ARG A 42 -13.23 -12.25 -5.35
N GLU A 43 -12.79 -13.23 -4.58
CA GLU A 43 -13.50 -13.67 -3.37
C GLU A 43 -12.97 -12.91 -2.16
N HIS A 44 -13.86 -12.42 -1.31
CA HIS A 44 -13.49 -11.77 -0.06
C HIS A 44 -12.75 -12.74 0.86
N ILE A 45 -11.56 -12.36 1.31
CA ILE A 45 -10.72 -13.16 2.20
C ILE A 45 -10.84 -12.66 3.64
N ASP A 46 -10.67 -11.35 3.84
CA ASP A 46 -10.60 -10.73 5.15
C ASP A 46 -10.79 -9.24 5.05
N ASP A 47 -10.99 -8.59 6.18
CA ASP A 47 -10.98 -7.13 6.29
C ASP A 47 -10.38 -6.72 7.63
N PHE A 48 -9.88 -5.51 7.70
CA PHE A 48 -9.35 -4.94 8.92
C PHE A 48 -9.45 -3.41 8.88
N VAL A 49 -9.42 -2.80 10.05
CA VAL A 49 -9.48 -1.35 10.21
C VAL A 49 -8.08 -0.82 10.48
N VAL A 50 -7.74 0.28 9.81
CA VAL A 50 -6.51 1.05 10.03
C VAL A 50 -6.87 2.48 10.40
N GLN A 51 -6.07 3.07 11.27
CA GLN A 51 -6.29 4.42 11.80
C GLN A 51 -4.99 5.22 11.77
N ALA A 52 -5.07 6.49 12.12
CA ALA A 52 -3.92 7.41 12.11
C ALA A 52 -2.68 6.77 12.76
N GLY A 53 -1.58 6.78 12.05
CA GLY A 53 -0.31 6.17 12.48
C GLY A 53 -0.10 4.73 12.01
N ASP A 54 -1.15 4.05 11.55
CA ASP A 54 -1.02 2.70 11.00
C ASP A 54 -0.55 2.72 9.56
N PHE A 55 0.11 1.65 9.14
CA PHE A 55 0.40 1.44 7.73
C PHE A 55 0.20 -0.04 7.39
N CYS A 56 -0.01 -0.32 6.11
CA CYS A 56 -0.05 -1.68 5.59
C CYS A 56 0.58 -1.75 4.21
N VAL A 57 1.02 -2.93 3.84
CA VAL A 57 1.58 -3.22 2.52
C VAL A 57 0.70 -4.26 1.85
N LEU A 58 0.21 -3.92 0.67
CA LEU A 58 -0.64 -4.78 -0.16
C LEU A 58 0.20 -5.28 -1.32
N MET A 59 0.45 -6.58 -1.36
CA MET A 59 1.40 -7.16 -2.31
C MET A 59 0.74 -7.92 -3.44
N ASN A 60 -0.38 -8.55 -3.17
CA ASN A 60 -1.04 -9.47 -4.10
C ASN A 60 -2.55 -9.48 -3.89
N GLY A 61 -3.29 -9.95 -4.89
CA GLY A 61 -4.74 -10.06 -4.83
C GLY A 61 -5.43 -8.72 -5.01
N GLY A 62 -6.72 -8.70 -4.70
CA GLY A 62 -7.54 -7.51 -4.77
C GLY A 62 -7.71 -6.85 -3.41
N HIS A 63 -7.98 -5.56 -3.43
CA HIS A 63 -8.29 -4.82 -2.21
C HIS A 63 -9.25 -3.67 -2.51
N GLY A 64 -9.95 -3.24 -1.48
CA GLY A 64 -10.79 -2.06 -1.51
C GLY A 64 -10.69 -1.31 -0.19
N TYR A 65 -11.10 -0.05 -0.22
CA TYR A 65 -11.10 0.80 0.97
C TYR A 65 -12.51 1.33 1.21
N HIS A 66 -12.88 1.35 2.48
CA HIS A 66 -14.12 1.99 2.91
C HIS A 66 -13.79 3.01 4.00
N ILE A 67 -14.05 4.27 3.70
CA ILE A 67 -13.75 5.37 4.63
C ILE A 67 -14.79 5.37 5.74
N LEU A 68 -14.33 5.36 6.99
CA LEU A 68 -15.19 5.28 8.18
C LEU A 68 -15.27 6.60 8.95
N GLN A 69 -14.46 7.58 8.59
CA GLN A 69 -14.45 8.89 9.24
C GLN A 69 -14.22 9.99 8.20
N ASP A 70 -14.90 11.11 8.35
CA ASP A 70 -14.69 12.28 7.49
C ASP A 70 -13.26 12.77 7.56
N ASP A 71 -12.77 13.36 6.48
CA ASP A 71 -11.44 13.92 6.36
C ASP A 71 -10.31 12.88 6.58
N THR A 72 -10.58 11.62 6.33
CA THR A 72 -9.54 10.58 6.32
C THR A 72 -8.52 10.89 5.24
N LYS A 73 -7.26 10.93 5.65
CA LYS A 73 -6.14 11.23 4.78
C LYS A 73 -5.16 10.07 4.80
N ILE A 74 -4.82 9.58 3.62
CA ILE A 74 -3.85 8.49 3.46
C ILE A 74 -2.74 8.92 2.52
N LEU A 75 -1.57 8.35 2.71
CA LEU A 75 -0.45 8.41 1.80
C LEU A 75 -0.28 7.04 1.17
N GLU A 76 -0.30 6.98 -0.16
CA GLU A 76 -0.05 5.75 -0.90
C GLU A 76 1.30 5.83 -1.60
N VAL A 77 2.06 4.75 -1.51
CA VAL A 77 3.33 4.57 -2.24
C VAL A 77 3.23 3.27 -3.01
N LYS A 78 3.53 3.34 -4.30
CA LYS A 78 3.45 2.19 -5.21
C LYS A 78 4.76 2.00 -5.93
N ASN A 79 5.06 0.75 -6.29
CA ASN A 79 6.15 0.51 -7.23
C ASN A 79 5.69 0.93 -8.64
N GLY A 80 6.63 1.39 -9.46
CA GLY A 80 6.40 1.65 -10.87
C GLY A 80 6.68 0.44 -11.76
N PRO A 81 6.57 0.63 -13.06
CA PRO A 81 6.02 1.81 -13.72
C PRO A 81 4.49 1.88 -13.65
N PHE A 82 3.94 3.09 -13.75
CA PHE A 82 2.50 3.32 -13.86
C PHE A 82 2.19 3.93 -15.23
N PHE A 83 1.21 3.36 -15.93
CA PHE A 83 0.79 3.81 -17.26
C PHE A 83 -0.58 4.49 -17.19
N SER A 84 -1.59 3.77 -16.74
CA SER A 84 -2.94 4.28 -16.55
C SER A 84 -3.70 3.41 -15.55
N VAL A 85 -4.82 3.92 -15.03
CA VAL A 85 -5.70 3.12 -14.14
C VAL A 85 -6.25 1.91 -14.90
N GLU A 86 -6.62 2.09 -16.15
CA GLU A 86 -7.19 1.05 -16.99
C GLU A 86 -6.20 -0.08 -17.26
N ASP A 87 -4.92 0.25 -17.45
CA ASP A 87 -3.86 -0.74 -17.68
C ASP A 87 -3.42 -1.43 -16.39
N ASP A 88 -3.52 -0.75 -15.24
CA ASP A 88 -3.04 -1.26 -13.96
C ASP A 88 -4.10 -2.04 -13.18
N LYS A 89 -5.37 -1.69 -13.32
CA LYS A 89 -6.44 -2.17 -12.45
C LYS A 89 -7.57 -2.85 -13.21
N ILE A 90 -8.09 -3.92 -12.61
CA ILE A 90 -9.39 -4.49 -12.94
C ILE A 90 -10.30 -4.18 -11.76
N LYS A 91 -11.32 -3.36 -12.00
CA LYS A 91 -12.31 -3.00 -10.98
C LYS A 91 -13.43 -4.03 -10.94
N PHE A 92 -13.86 -4.34 -9.73
CA PHE A 92 -14.94 -5.30 -9.51
C PHE A 92 -15.78 -4.99 -8.28
#